data_aa9ec6aa24f66404924b5665f2f64451
#
_entry.id   aa9ec6aa24f66404924b5665f2f64451
#
_cell.length_a   1.000
_cell.length_b   1.000
_cell.length_c   1.000
_cell.angle_alpha   90.00
_cell.angle_beta   90.00
_cell.angle_gamma   90.00
#
_symmetry.space_group_name_H-M   'P 1'
#
loop_
_entity.id
_entity.type
_entity.pdbx_description
1 polymer ?
#
loop_
_entity_poly.entity_id
_entity_poly.type
_entity_poly.pdbx_seq_one_letter_code
_entity_poly.pdbx_strand_id
1 'polypeptide(L)'
;PKLRISGPAKEASRIGALDVLLSENDFAHVGNIAAKIIETPGHTAGHICYWFEEDAIAFCGDTLFALGCGRVFETPLSVMWDSLVKLADRLPGETSIYCGHEYTQSNARFAATIEPDNVVLKGRIEEIARLRGAGSPTLPTTMALELASNPFLRAEEPEVQAAVGMAGADPAAVFAEIRTRKDNF
;
A
#
# COMPACT_ATOMS: atom_id res chain seq x y z
N PRO A 1 -17.79 10.12 27.16
CA PRO A 1 -17.90 8.75 26.64
C PRO A 1 -16.55 8.05 26.75
N LYS A 2 -16.55 6.78 27.14
CA LYS A 2 -15.34 5.96 27.14
C LYS A 2 -14.96 5.69 25.69
N LEU A 3 -13.72 6.01 25.31
CA LEU A 3 -13.19 5.61 23.99
C LEU A 3 -13.13 4.10 23.88
N ARG A 4 -13.44 3.59 22.70
CA ARG A 4 -13.31 2.18 22.37
C ARG A 4 -12.17 2.03 21.36
N ILE A 5 -11.17 1.22 21.71
CA ILE A 5 -9.96 1.03 20.92
C ILE A 5 -10.08 -0.29 20.18
N SER A 6 -10.00 -0.25 18.86
CA SER A 6 -10.04 -1.45 18.00
C SER A 6 -8.70 -1.61 17.29
N GLY A 7 -8.25 -2.83 17.11
CA GLY A 7 -7.01 -3.10 16.41
C GLY A 7 -6.82 -4.59 16.08
N PRO A 8 -5.74 -4.94 15.35
CA PRO A 8 -5.49 -6.29 14.87
C PRO A 8 -5.30 -7.28 16.03
N ALA A 9 -6.04 -8.39 15.98
CA ALA A 9 -5.97 -9.44 16.98
C ALA A 9 -4.54 -10.00 17.14
N LYS A 10 -3.80 -10.13 16.05
CA LYS A 10 -2.41 -10.66 16.04
C LYS A 10 -1.40 -9.74 16.71
N GLU A 11 -1.71 -8.44 16.84
CA GLU A 11 -0.85 -7.45 17.49
C GLU A 11 -1.32 -7.07 18.92
N ALA A 12 -2.37 -7.71 19.43
CA ALA A 12 -3.00 -7.34 20.70
C ALA A 12 -2.03 -7.27 21.86
N SER A 13 -1.08 -8.21 21.95
CA SER A 13 -0.08 -8.24 23.02
C SER A 13 0.94 -7.08 22.93
N ARG A 14 1.19 -6.56 21.72
CA ARG A 14 2.14 -5.45 21.47
C ARG A 14 1.49 -4.09 21.65
N ILE A 15 0.24 -3.97 21.15
CA ILE A 15 -0.52 -2.70 21.23
C ILE A 15 -1.03 -2.47 22.67
N GLY A 16 -1.34 -3.56 23.38
CA GLY A 16 -1.93 -3.47 24.73
C GLY A 16 -3.43 -3.17 24.64
N ALA A 17 -3.96 -2.31 25.44
CA ALA A 17 -5.35 -2.02 25.74
C ALA A 17 -6.32 -1.92 24.54
N LEU A 18 -6.52 -3.03 23.80
CA LEU A 18 -7.56 -3.14 22.76
C LEU A 18 -8.87 -3.60 23.40
N ASP A 19 -9.97 -2.87 23.14
CA ASP A 19 -11.32 -3.28 23.53
C ASP A 19 -11.96 -4.22 22.50
N VAL A 20 -11.53 -4.13 21.22
CA VAL A 20 -12.01 -4.96 20.12
C VAL A 20 -10.83 -5.51 19.33
N LEU A 21 -10.77 -6.82 19.21
CA LEU A 21 -9.81 -7.54 18.39
C LEU A 21 -10.41 -7.76 17.00
N LEU A 22 -9.66 -7.38 15.96
CA LEU A 22 -10.09 -7.46 14.57
C LEU A 22 -9.22 -8.44 13.79
N SER A 23 -9.85 -9.27 12.98
CA SER A 23 -9.25 -10.26 12.10
C SER A 23 -9.80 -10.16 10.69
N GLU A 24 -9.29 -10.97 9.76
CA GLU A 24 -9.75 -11.03 8.37
C GLU A 24 -11.27 -11.16 8.27
N ASN A 25 -11.89 -10.31 7.46
CA ASN A 25 -13.35 -10.21 7.21
C ASN A 25 -14.21 -9.76 8.40
N ASP A 26 -13.64 -9.38 9.54
CA ASP A 26 -14.39 -8.69 10.59
C ASP A 26 -14.84 -7.29 10.10
N PHE A 27 -15.72 -6.67 10.88
CA PHE A 27 -16.17 -5.29 10.63
C PHE A 27 -15.83 -4.38 11.81
N ALA A 28 -15.22 -3.24 11.49
CA ALA A 28 -15.12 -2.10 12.39
C ALA A 28 -16.17 -1.06 12.02
N HIS A 29 -16.64 -0.28 13.00
CA HIS A 29 -17.69 0.71 12.77
C HIS A 29 -17.28 2.10 13.24
N VAL A 30 -17.58 3.10 12.41
CA VAL A 30 -17.51 4.53 12.74
C VAL A 30 -18.92 5.08 12.63
N GLY A 31 -19.62 5.22 13.76
CA GLY A 31 -21.05 5.49 13.76
C GLY A 31 -21.82 4.33 13.09
N ASN A 32 -22.52 4.62 12.02
CA ASN A 32 -23.28 3.63 11.23
C ASN A 32 -22.50 3.13 10.01
N ILE A 33 -21.28 3.62 9.77
CA ILE A 33 -20.47 3.24 8.61
C ILE A 33 -19.61 2.04 9.01
N ALA A 34 -19.62 0.99 8.20
CA ALA A 34 -18.86 -0.24 8.43
C ALA A 34 -17.62 -0.28 7.54
N ALA A 35 -16.48 -0.62 8.14
CA ALA A 35 -15.26 -0.95 7.43
C ALA A 35 -15.01 -2.45 7.53
N LYS A 36 -14.85 -3.13 6.40
CA LYS A 36 -14.39 -4.50 6.34
C LYS A 36 -12.88 -4.57 6.59
N ILE A 37 -12.45 -5.53 7.39
CA ILE A 37 -11.04 -5.73 7.72
C ILE A 37 -10.40 -6.67 6.70
N ILE A 38 -9.25 -6.24 6.19
CA ILE A 38 -8.38 -7.04 5.32
C ILE A 38 -7.05 -7.19 6.06
N GLU A 39 -6.67 -8.42 6.42
CA GLU A 39 -5.33 -8.69 6.96
C GLU A 39 -4.28 -8.52 5.87
N THR A 40 -3.28 -7.69 6.14
CA THR A 40 -2.20 -7.34 5.21
C THR A 40 -0.84 -7.44 5.92
N PRO A 41 -0.44 -8.66 6.35
CA PRO A 41 0.87 -8.85 6.98
C PRO A 41 2.00 -8.44 6.03
N GLY A 42 3.09 -7.95 6.61
CA GLY A 42 4.26 -7.52 5.85
C GLY A 42 5.09 -6.50 6.62
N HIS A 43 4.62 -5.27 6.72
CA HIS A 43 5.27 -4.23 7.52
C HIS A 43 5.33 -4.63 9.01
N THR A 44 4.19 -5.08 9.55
CA THR A 44 4.12 -5.87 10.77
C THR A 44 3.45 -7.21 10.49
N ALA A 45 3.67 -8.20 11.35
CA ALA A 45 3.12 -9.55 11.16
C ALA A 45 1.59 -9.60 11.27
N GLY A 46 0.98 -8.64 11.98
CA GLY A 46 -0.47 -8.57 12.18
C GLY A 46 -1.14 -7.35 11.56
N HIS A 47 -0.49 -6.68 10.61
CA HIS A 47 -1.05 -5.47 9.98
C HIS A 47 -2.42 -5.72 9.35
N ILE A 48 -3.33 -4.73 9.43
CA ILE A 48 -4.67 -4.76 8.83
C ILE A 48 -4.96 -3.47 8.07
N CYS A 49 -5.80 -3.58 7.04
CA CYS A 49 -6.41 -2.45 6.33
C CYS A 49 -7.89 -2.37 6.67
N TYR A 50 -8.44 -1.16 6.62
CA TYR A 50 -9.87 -0.87 6.80
C TYR A 50 -10.45 -0.46 5.45
N TRP A 51 -11.39 -1.23 4.94
CA TRP A 51 -12.05 -0.96 3.66
C TRP A 51 -13.53 -0.61 3.86
N PHE A 52 -13.86 0.65 3.63
CA PHE A 52 -15.22 1.19 3.58
C PHE A 52 -15.76 0.99 2.16
N GLU A 53 -16.34 -0.17 1.91
CA GLU A 53 -16.72 -0.62 0.56
C GLU A 53 -17.76 0.30 -0.08
N GLU A 54 -18.81 0.69 0.67
CA GLU A 54 -19.90 1.55 0.18
C GLU A 54 -19.41 2.98 -0.15
N ASP A 55 -18.36 3.45 0.51
CA ASP A 55 -17.78 4.78 0.30
C ASP A 55 -16.60 4.76 -0.67
N ALA A 56 -16.18 3.60 -1.16
CA ALA A 56 -14.99 3.38 -1.97
C ALA A 56 -13.72 4.00 -1.35
N ILE A 57 -13.50 3.78 -0.05
CA ILE A 57 -12.37 4.30 0.72
C ILE A 57 -11.63 3.14 1.41
N ALA A 58 -10.30 3.13 1.34
CA ALA A 58 -9.46 2.21 2.09
C ALA A 58 -8.35 2.94 2.87
N PHE A 59 -8.18 2.59 4.13
CA PHE A 59 -7.05 3.00 4.96
C PHE A 59 -6.07 1.84 5.05
N CYS A 60 -4.94 1.98 4.37
CA CYS A 60 -3.96 0.89 4.17
C CYS A 60 -2.75 0.99 5.11
N GLY A 61 -2.72 1.97 6.02
CA GLY A 61 -1.61 2.16 6.96
C GLY A 61 -0.25 2.10 6.24
N ASP A 62 0.61 1.19 6.68
CA ASP A 62 1.95 1.01 6.13
C ASP A 62 2.08 -0.24 5.24
N THR A 63 0.99 -0.68 4.60
CA THR A 63 1.04 -1.73 3.56
C THR A 63 1.22 -1.10 2.17
N LEU A 64 0.23 -0.35 1.69
CA LEU A 64 0.25 0.29 0.36
C LEU A 64 0.39 1.80 0.51
N PHE A 65 1.45 2.36 -0.06
CA PHE A 65 1.67 3.80 -0.19
C PHE A 65 1.43 4.28 -1.61
N ALA A 66 1.15 5.57 -1.77
CA ALA A 66 1.18 6.18 -3.10
C ALA A 66 2.58 6.00 -3.74
N LEU A 67 2.63 5.30 -4.87
CA LEU A 67 3.84 4.91 -5.61
C LEU A 67 4.85 4.07 -4.80
N GLY A 68 4.38 3.35 -3.78
CA GLY A 68 5.26 2.58 -2.91
C GLY A 68 4.55 1.54 -2.06
N CYS A 69 5.32 0.91 -1.18
CA CYS A 69 4.82 0.05 -0.11
C CYS A 69 5.66 0.19 1.14
N GLY A 70 5.19 -0.33 2.27
CA GLY A 70 5.91 -0.34 3.53
C GLY A 70 7.21 -1.13 3.49
N ARG A 71 8.14 -0.79 4.38
CA ARG A 71 9.29 -1.65 4.66
C ARG A 71 8.84 -2.93 5.33
N VAL A 72 9.57 -4.01 5.09
CA VAL A 72 9.27 -5.33 5.65
C VAL A 72 10.33 -5.67 6.68
N PHE A 73 9.93 -5.79 7.94
CA PHE A 73 10.83 -6.03 9.06
C PHE A 73 10.60 -7.38 9.74
N GLU A 74 9.36 -7.85 9.74
CA GLU A 74 8.94 -8.95 10.62
C GLU A 74 8.58 -10.22 9.83
N THR A 75 8.47 -10.13 8.52
CA THR A 75 8.02 -11.23 7.66
C THR A 75 8.95 -11.38 6.45
N PRO A 76 8.89 -12.50 5.73
CA PRO A 76 9.48 -12.58 4.40
C PRO A 76 8.86 -11.55 3.44
N LEU A 77 9.65 -11.07 2.46
CA LEU A 77 9.18 -10.12 1.44
C LEU A 77 7.99 -10.64 0.63
N SER A 78 7.92 -11.96 0.38
CA SER A 78 6.78 -12.60 -0.30
C SER A 78 5.45 -12.39 0.44
N VAL A 79 5.45 -12.29 1.76
CA VAL A 79 4.23 -12.04 2.56
C VAL A 79 3.67 -10.64 2.30
N MET A 80 4.54 -9.63 2.12
CA MET A 80 4.11 -8.30 1.73
C MET A 80 3.57 -8.31 0.29
N TRP A 81 4.24 -9.04 -0.61
CA TRP A 81 3.75 -9.21 -1.98
C TRP A 81 2.35 -9.80 -2.00
N ASP A 82 2.10 -10.90 -1.28
CA ASP A 82 0.78 -11.52 -1.17
C ASP A 82 -0.27 -10.54 -0.64
N SER A 83 0.10 -9.68 0.31
CA SER A 83 -0.78 -8.65 0.85
C SER A 83 -1.11 -7.56 -0.17
N LEU A 84 -0.14 -7.14 -0.99
CA LEU A 84 -0.36 -6.17 -2.07
C LEU A 84 -1.24 -6.75 -3.18
N VAL A 85 -0.99 -7.99 -3.60
CA VAL A 85 -1.84 -8.72 -4.57
C VAL A 85 -3.27 -8.83 -4.04
N LYS A 86 -3.44 -9.22 -2.77
CA LYS A 86 -4.77 -9.28 -2.14
C LYS A 86 -5.50 -7.94 -2.19
N LEU A 87 -4.83 -6.82 -1.94
CA LEU A 87 -5.44 -5.49 -2.05
C LEU A 87 -5.78 -5.16 -3.52
N ALA A 88 -4.90 -5.48 -4.46
CA ALA A 88 -5.12 -5.28 -5.90
C ALA A 88 -6.36 -6.05 -6.41
N ASP A 89 -6.54 -7.28 -5.94
CA ASP A 89 -7.66 -8.15 -6.34
C ASP A 89 -8.99 -7.72 -5.69
N ARG A 90 -8.96 -7.15 -4.49
CA ARG A 90 -10.18 -6.87 -3.73
C ARG A 90 -10.70 -5.45 -3.89
N LEU A 91 -9.81 -4.47 -4.03
CA LEU A 91 -10.19 -3.06 -4.06
C LEU A 91 -10.51 -2.62 -5.50
N PRO A 92 -11.73 -2.17 -5.79
CA PRO A 92 -12.07 -1.57 -7.08
C PRO A 92 -11.14 -0.40 -7.44
N GLY A 93 -10.94 -0.17 -8.73
CA GLY A 93 -10.01 0.86 -9.22
C GLY A 93 -10.31 2.27 -8.73
N GLU A 94 -11.57 2.62 -8.51
CA GLU A 94 -12.03 3.90 -7.97
C GLU A 94 -11.80 4.07 -6.46
N THR A 95 -11.42 3.01 -5.74
CA THR A 95 -11.19 3.08 -4.29
C THR A 95 -10.09 4.10 -3.97
N SER A 96 -10.45 5.09 -3.16
CA SER A 96 -9.52 6.08 -2.61
C SER A 96 -8.65 5.47 -1.53
N ILE A 97 -7.34 5.50 -1.72
CA ILE A 97 -6.35 4.90 -0.82
C ILE A 97 -5.72 5.96 0.07
N TYR A 98 -5.87 5.78 1.37
CA TYR A 98 -5.21 6.56 2.41
C TYR A 98 -4.16 5.71 3.11
N CYS A 99 -2.91 6.11 3.02
CA CYS A 99 -1.79 5.45 3.71
C CYS A 99 -1.31 6.23 4.94
N GLY A 100 -0.44 5.61 5.74
CA GLY A 100 0.00 6.14 7.03
C GLY A 100 0.94 7.36 6.94
N HIS A 101 1.60 7.57 5.79
CA HIS A 101 2.65 8.57 5.64
C HIS A 101 2.61 9.31 4.29
N GLU A 102 3.05 10.56 4.28
CA GLU A 102 3.22 11.40 3.09
C GLU A 102 4.61 11.14 2.45
N TYR A 103 4.83 9.96 1.90
CA TYR A 103 6.11 9.57 1.26
C TYR A 103 6.09 9.68 -0.25
N THR A 104 5.00 10.13 -0.85
CA THR A 104 4.71 10.09 -2.28
C THR A 104 5.82 10.71 -3.13
N GLN A 105 6.36 11.88 -2.74
CA GLN A 105 7.43 12.53 -3.50
C GLN A 105 8.73 11.69 -3.53
N SER A 106 9.08 11.05 -2.41
CA SER A 106 10.25 10.16 -2.36
C SER A 106 10.01 8.87 -3.13
N ASN A 107 8.80 8.33 -3.06
CA ASN A 107 8.41 7.15 -3.81
C ASN A 107 8.41 7.42 -5.32
N ALA A 108 7.89 8.58 -5.75
CA ALA A 108 7.88 9.00 -7.15
C ALA A 108 9.30 9.05 -7.76
N ARG A 109 10.28 9.61 -7.00
CA ARG A 109 11.68 9.61 -7.45
C ARG A 109 12.23 8.20 -7.65
N PHE A 110 11.92 7.28 -6.75
CA PHE A 110 12.33 5.90 -6.89
C PHE A 110 11.61 5.20 -8.05
N ALA A 111 10.28 5.33 -8.14
CA ALA A 111 9.49 4.72 -9.20
C ALA A 111 10.01 5.12 -10.60
N ALA A 112 10.43 6.38 -10.78
CA ALA A 112 11.04 6.87 -12.01
C ALA A 112 12.36 6.16 -12.38
N THR A 113 13.08 5.57 -11.43
CA THR A 113 14.27 4.75 -11.73
C THR A 113 13.93 3.36 -12.24
N ILE A 114 12.72 2.87 -11.98
CA ILE A 114 12.26 1.56 -12.41
C ILE A 114 11.52 1.68 -13.76
N GLU A 115 10.58 2.62 -13.88
CA GLU A 115 9.75 2.79 -15.07
C GLU A 115 9.84 4.23 -15.63
N PRO A 116 11.00 4.67 -16.13
CA PRO A 116 11.18 6.04 -16.61
C PRO A 116 10.27 6.41 -17.79
N ASP A 117 9.78 5.42 -18.54
CA ASP A 117 8.95 5.61 -19.73
C ASP A 117 7.44 5.42 -19.46
N ASN A 118 7.04 5.05 -18.26
CA ASN A 118 5.63 4.96 -17.89
C ASN A 118 4.95 6.35 -17.93
N VAL A 119 4.03 6.52 -18.89
CA VAL A 119 3.36 7.81 -19.14
C VAL A 119 2.49 8.24 -17.95
N VAL A 120 1.82 7.28 -17.30
CA VAL A 120 0.98 7.56 -16.11
C VAL A 120 1.86 8.03 -14.96
N LEU A 121 3.00 7.38 -14.74
CA LEU A 121 3.95 7.77 -13.71
C LEU A 121 4.52 9.18 -13.97
N LYS A 122 4.86 9.52 -15.23
CA LYS A 122 5.33 10.87 -15.60
C LYS A 122 4.31 11.94 -15.20
N GLY A 123 3.04 11.76 -15.58
CA GLY A 123 1.97 12.71 -15.24
C GLY A 123 1.77 12.84 -13.72
N ARG A 124 1.87 11.71 -12.98
CA ARG A 124 1.80 11.72 -11.51
C ARG A 124 2.96 12.48 -10.87
N ILE A 125 4.18 12.34 -11.40
CA ILE A 125 5.36 13.07 -10.89
C ILE A 125 5.16 14.58 -11.01
N GLU A 126 4.64 15.05 -12.15
CA GLU A 126 4.33 16.47 -12.36
C GLU A 126 3.27 16.97 -11.39
N GLU A 127 2.18 16.22 -11.19
CA GLU A 127 1.12 16.56 -10.26
C GLU A 127 1.61 16.56 -8.81
N ILE A 128 2.40 15.58 -8.40
CA ILE A 128 3.02 15.50 -7.07
C ILE A 128 3.91 16.73 -6.83
N ALA A 129 4.73 17.11 -7.81
CA ALA A 129 5.59 18.28 -7.70
C ALA A 129 4.76 19.56 -7.52
N ARG A 130 3.66 19.71 -8.28
CA ARG A 130 2.73 20.85 -8.19
C ARG A 130 2.07 20.91 -6.80
N LEU A 131 1.54 19.78 -6.31
CA LEU A 131 0.87 19.71 -5.00
C LEU A 131 1.85 20.03 -3.87
N ARG A 132 3.03 19.39 -3.87
CA ARG A 132 4.03 19.62 -2.82
C ARG A 132 4.63 21.02 -2.87
N GLY A 133 4.78 21.59 -4.07
CA GLY A 133 5.17 22.99 -4.25
C GLY A 133 4.15 23.99 -3.68
N ALA A 134 2.87 23.61 -3.66
CA ALA A 134 1.79 24.38 -3.04
C ALA A 134 1.57 24.05 -1.55
N GLY A 135 2.38 23.16 -0.95
CA GLY A 135 2.19 22.70 0.43
C GLY A 135 0.97 21.80 0.64
N SER A 136 0.36 21.31 -0.47
CA SER A 136 -0.81 20.45 -0.43
C SER A 136 -0.43 18.97 -0.25
N PRO A 137 -1.29 18.14 0.39
CA PRO A 137 -1.08 16.71 0.46
C PRO A 137 -1.22 16.05 -0.92
N THR A 138 -0.59 14.88 -1.10
CA THR A 138 -0.70 14.06 -2.31
C THR A 138 -1.67 12.89 -2.16
N LEU A 139 -2.26 12.75 -0.99
CA LEU A 139 -3.25 11.75 -0.66
C LEU A 139 -4.67 12.36 -0.63
N PRO A 140 -5.72 11.55 -0.96
CA PRO A 140 -5.62 10.14 -1.35
C PRO A 140 -5.09 9.94 -2.77
N THR A 141 -4.61 8.72 -3.03
CA THR A 141 -4.46 8.18 -4.38
C THR A 141 -5.65 7.26 -4.70
N THR A 142 -5.69 6.64 -5.88
CA THR A 142 -6.70 5.61 -6.20
C THR A 142 -6.04 4.28 -6.54
N MET A 143 -6.76 3.17 -6.34
CA MET A 143 -6.25 1.85 -6.68
C MET A 143 -5.88 1.74 -8.17
N ALA A 144 -6.67 2.33 -9.06
CA ALA A 144 -6.37 2.39 -10.50
C ALA A 144 -5.04 3.11 -10.81
N LEU A 145 -4.76 4.23 -10.14
CA LEU A 145 -3.49 4.95 -10.30
C LEU A 145 -2.31 4.14 -9.78
N GLU A 146 -2.50 3.43 -8.66
CA GLU A 146 -1.45 2.57 -8.11
C GLU A 146 -1.15 1.39 -9.04
N LEU A 147 -2.17 0.69 -9.54
CA LEU A 147 -2.00 -0.39 -10.51
C LEU A 147 -1.30 0.07 -11.80
N ALA A 148 -1.55 1.30 -12.23
CA ALA A 148 -0.98 1.85 -13.46
C ALA A 148 0.46 2.36 -13.32
N SER A 149 0.97 2.62 -12.10
CA SER A 149 2.23 3.36 -11.94
C SER A 149 3.06 3.06 -10.70
N ASN A 150 2.56 2.23 -9.78
CA ASN A 150 3.32 1.82 -8.59
C ASN A 150 4.15 0.56 -8.92
N PRO A 151 5.49 0.63 -8.99
CA PRO A 151 6.32 -0.51 -9.38
C PRO A 151 6.18 -1.72 -8.46
N PHE A 152 5.74 -1.52 -7.21
CA PHE A 152 5.52 -2.60 -6.24
C PHE A 152 4.23 -3.40 -6.51
N LEU A 153 3.27 -2.86 -7.26
CA LEU A 153 2.08 -3.56 -7.74
C LEU A 153 2.24 -4.08 -9.18
N ARG A 154 3.34 -3.73 -9.84
CA ARG A 154 3.61 -4.01 -11.24
C ARG A 154 4.75 -5.01 -11.46
N ALA A 155 5.06 -5.80 -10.44
CA ALA A 155 6.13 -6.81 -10.52
C ALA A 155 5.87 -7.94 -11.55
N GLU A 156 4.63 -8.07 -12.01
CA GLU A 156 4.25 -8.98 -13.09
C GLU A 156 4.50 -8.42 -14.50
N GLU A 157 4.64 -7.08 -14.61
CA GLU A 157 4.78 -6.41 -15.90
C GLU A 157 6.16 -6.67 -16.52
N PRO A 158 6.20 -7.08 -17.79
CA PRO A 158 7.48 -7.39 -18.47
C PRO A 158 8.48 -6.24 -18.46
N GLU A 159 8.01 -5.01 -18.58
CA GLU A 159 8.83 -3.80 -18.54
C GLU A 159 9.52 -3.60 -17.18
N VAL A 160 8.78 -3.84 -16.09
CA VAL A 160 9.30 -3.77 -14.73
C VAL A 160 10.32 -4.87 -14.48
N GLN A 161 10.01 -6.10 -14.89
CA GLN A 161 10.93 -7.24 -14.80
C GLN A 161 12.23 -6.99 -15.56
N ALA A 162 12.13 -6.46 -16.79
CA ALA A 162 13.30 -6.11 -17.59
C ALA A 162 14.13 -5.00 -16.94
N ALA A 163 13.48 -3.96 -16.39
CA ALA A 163 14.14 -2.83 -15.74
C ALA A 163 14.98 -3.25 -14.52
N VAL A 164 14.56 -4.29 -13.81
CA VAL A 164 15.31 -4.83 -12.68
C VAL A 164 16.26 -5.98 -13.06
N GLY A 165 16.30 -6.38 -14.35
CA GLY A 165 17.16 -7.46 -14.87
C GLY A 165 16.62 -8.86 -14.57
N MET A 166 15.31 -9.00 -14.37
CA MET A 166 14.65 -10.25 -13.97
C MET A 166 13.51 -10.65 -14.93
N ALA A 167 13.70 -10.45 -16.23
CA ALA A 167 12.70 -10.79 -17.25
C ALA A 167 12.26 -12.26 -17.14
N GLY A 168 10.94 -12.48 -17.01
CA GLY A 168 10.33 -13.81 -16.88
C GLY A 168 10.49 -14.46 -15.51
N ALA A 169 10.99 -13.75 -14.51
CA ALA A 169 11.11 -14.27 -13.16
C ALA A 169 9.74 -14.27 -12.42
N ASP A 170 9.70 -15.00 -11.31
CA ASP A 170 8.56 -14.99 -10.40
C ASP A 170 8.28 -13.58 -9.86
N PRO A 171 7.03 -13.08 -9.93
CA PRO A 171 6.67 -11.74 -9.49
C PRO A 171 7.05 -11.42 -8.04
N ALA A 172 6.93 -12.39 -7.13
CA ALA A 172 7.35 -12.20 -5.74
C ALA A 172 8.86 -11.95 -5.62
N ALA A 173 9.67 -12.60 -6.46
CA ALA A 173 11.11 -12.36 -6.53
C ALA A 173 11.42 -10.98 -7.13
N VAL A 174 10.69 -10.55 -8.15
CA VAL A 174 10.80 -9.20 -8.75
C VAL A 174 10.43 -8.13 -7.73
N PHE A 175 9.31 -8.31 -7.01
CA PHE A 175 8.93 -7.43 -5.91
C PHE A 175 10.04 -7.32 -4.85
N ALA A 176 10.62 -8.46 -4.46
CA ALA A 176 11.69 -8.49 -3.46
C ALA A 176 12.92 -7.69 -3.92
N GLU A 177 13.31 -7.78 -5.19
CA GLU A 177 14.39 -7.00 -5.78
C GLU A 177 14.06 -5.50 -5.77
N ILE A 178 12.85 -5.11 -6.21
CA ILE A 178 12.40 -3.71 -6.19
C ILE A 178 12.44 -3.16 -4.75
N ARG A 179 11.96 -3.93 -3.76
CA ARG A 179 11.96 -3.50 -2.36
C ARG A 179 13.39 -3.33 -1.83
N THR A 180 14.28 -4.26 -2.16
CA THR A 180 15.71 -4.18 -1.80
C THR A 180 16.38 -2.95 -2.41
N ARG A 181 16.12 -2.65 -3.69
CA ARG A 181 16.62 -1.40 -4.32
C ARG A 181 16.11 -0.16 -3.62
N LYS A 182 14.80 -0.14 -3.26
CA LYS A 182 14.21 1.00 -2.55
C LYS A 182 14.78 1.18 -1.14
N ASP A 183 15.15 0.11 -0.47
CA ASP A 183 15.74 0.18 0.87
C ASP A 183 17.17 0.78 0.86
N ASN A 184 17.83 0.71 -0.29
CA ASN A 184 19.19 1.25 -0.53
C ASN A 184 19.19 2.59 -1.30
N PHE A 185 18.00 3.11 -1.68
CA PHE A 185 17.81 4.36 -2.40
C PHE A 185 17.73 5.56 -1.43
#